data_647a0fc07896973eeed67a2a6ea0c77d
#
_entry.id   647a0fc07896973eeed67a2a6ea0c77d
#
_cell.length_a   1.000
_cell.length_b   1.000
_cell.length_c   1.000
_cell.angle_alpha   90.00
_cell.angle_beta   90.00
_cell.angle_gamma   90.00
#
_symmetry.space_group_name_H-M   'P 1'
#
loop_
_entity.id
_entity.type
_entity.pdbx_description
1 polymer ?
#
loop_
_entity_poly.entity_id
_entity_poly.type
_entity_poly.pdbx_seq_one_letter_code
_entity_poly.pdbx_strand_id
1 'polypeptide(L)'
;MEGIVGKRADSPYSGSRNGDWIKIKCYNRQEFVIGGFTRTAKRSDGVSALLLGYFEDGSFVYAGRAGTGFGAAEARRLLEIFRALKTDKCPFSQPPDTKGEHIFWLKPRAVAEIQFAEWTDENVLRQASYKGLRADKEARSVVRETARTLAQTDDGARKTSKSDKDSVLGVKISNPQRLVFASPILTKKEVAEYYAAAAERMLKYAGGRIVSVVRCHGGVSDACFFKKHPTSDVRGTGTATIKSSDGKASEYFYLKNEIGLISEVQLGTVEFHVWGSRVSDLEKPDMLVFDLDPDEGLPAEKVRQGARDVKKVLDALGLKSFLKVSGGKGYHIVVPLLPEADWETASEFARRVAETAEKKWPDRYTSNIRKEKRKGKIFIDWARNGRGSTGVAPYSLRARAGAKVSMPIAWKELDSVLPSGVTVFDALKRLKAPDPWKGFFNVGQSLKKISARNPYL
;
A
#
# COMPACT_ATOMS: atom_id res chain seq x y z
N MET A 1 -3.31 -26.59 -12.89
CA MET A 1 -1.83 -26.76 -13.10
C MET A 1 -1.17 -26.65 -11.73
N GLU A 2 -0.48 -27.71 -11.26
CA GLU A 2 0.11 -27.76 -9.91
C GLU A 2 1.29 -26.81 -9.73
N GLY A 3 1.98 -26.47 -10.81
CA GLY A 3 3.14 -25.59 -10.82
C GLY A 3 4.02 -25.79 -12.04
N ILE A 4 5.13 -25.07 -12.07
CA ILE A 4 6.16 -25.12 -13.10
C ILE A 4 7.46 -25.56 -12.44
N VAL A 5 8.22 -26.43 -13.11
CA VAL A 5 9.57 -26.79 -12.70
C VAL A 5 10.54 -26.09 -13.64
N GLY A 6 11.30 -25.13 -13.09
CA GLY A 6 12.43 -24.50 -13.78
C GLY A 6 13.68 -25.33 -13.52
N LYS A 7 14.37 -25.78 -14.61
CA LYS A 7 15.64 -26.47 -14.53
C LYS A 7 16.73 -25.56 -15.11
N ARG A 8 17.85 -25.47 -14.46
CA ARG A 8 19.04 -24.83 -15.03
C ARG A 8 19.47 -25.58 -16.29
N ALA A 9 19.55 -24.89 -17.43
CA ALA A 9 19.70 -25.53 -18.75
C ALA A 9 20.98 -26.42 -18.90
N ASP A 10 22.04 -26.03 -18.20
CA ASP A 10 23.36 -26.65 -18.21
C ASP A 10 23.57 -27.64 -17.04
N SER A 11 22.57 -27.91 -16.21
CA SER A 11 22.72 -28.83 -15.07
C SER A 11 22.42 -30.28 -15.47
N PRO A 12 23.29 -31.24 -15.09
CA PRO A 12 23.04 -32.67 -15.25
C PRO A 12 21.89 -33.10 -14.31
N TYR A 13 21.30 -34.26 -14.60
CA TYR A 13 20.32 -34.85 -13.67
C TYR A 13 21.05 -35.29 -12.40
N SER A 14 20.59 -34.81 -11.26
CA SER A 14 21.08 -35.21 -9.94
C SER A 14 19.90 -35.68 -9.08
N GLY A 15 20.02 -36.83 -8.45
CA GLY A 15 19.06 -37.36 -7.49
C GLY A 15 19.05 -36.60 -6.15
N SER A 16 19.92 -35.60 -5.97
CA SER A 16 20.02 -34.77 -4.77
C SER A 16 19.42 -33.37 -4.98
N ARG A 17 19.01 -32.70 -3.89
CA ARG A 17 18.51 -31.30 -3.91
C ARG A 17 19.72 -30.36 -3.88
N ASN A 18 20.18 -29.92 -5.05
CA ASN A 18 21.32 -29.02 -5.21
C ASN A 18 20.94 -27.59 -5.65
N GLY A 19 19.64 -27.28 -5.77
CA GLY A 19 19.17 -25.96 -6.19
C GLY A 19 19.08 -25.73 -7.69
N ASP A 20 19.52 -26.66 -8.54
CA ASP A 20 19.46 -26.54 -10.01
C ASP A 20 18.04 -26.72 -10.56
N TRP A 21 17.14 -27.24 -9.73
CA TRP A 21 15.74 -27.42 -10.04
C TRP A 21 14.89 -26.60 -9.10
N ILE A 22 14.15 -25.64 -9.63
CA ILE A 22 13.26 -24.77 -8.87
C ILE A 22 11.82 -25.18 -9.17
N LYS A 23 11.09 -25.67 -8.16
CA LYS A 23 9.65 -25.91 -8.27
C LYS A 23 8.90 -24.65 -7.87
N ILE A 24 8.25 -24.02 -8.84
CA ILE A 24 7.34 -22.89 -8.64
C ILE A 24 5.93 -23.47 -8.59
N LYS A 25 5.31 -23.49 -7.39
CA LYS A 25 3.95 -23.97 -7.22
C LYS A 25 2.95 -22.86 -7.52
N CYS A 26 1.91 -23.17 -8.29
CA CYS A 26 0.74 -22.32 -8.41
C CYS A 26 -0.15 -22.53 -7.18
N TYR A 27 -0.57 -21.43 -6.55
CA TYR A 27 -1.47 -21.47 -5.40
C TYR A 27 -2.71 -20.65 -5.70
N ASN A 28 -3.86 -21.18 -5.30
CA ASN A 28 -5.10 -20.43 -5.25
C ASN A 28 -5.20 -19.68 -3.92
N ARG A 29 -5.89 -18.56 -3.90
CA ARG A 29 -6.26 -17.83 -2.69
C ARG A 29 -7.74 -17.53 -2.73
N GLN A 30 -8.41 -17.84 -1.63
CA GLN A 30 -9.84 -17.59 -1.47
C GLN A 30 -10.13 -17.35 0.01
N GLU A 31 -11.21 -16.65 0.30
CA GLU A 31 -11.72 -16.52 1.66
C GLU A 31 -12.56 -17.73 2.05
N PHE A 32 -12.42 -18.10 3.34
CA PHE A 32 -13.22 -19.15 3.99
C PHE A 32 -13.69 -18.69 5.35
N VAL A 33 -14.83 -19.20 5.78
CA VAL A 33 -15.36 -18.97 7.12
C VAL A 33 -14.81 -20.03 8.06
N ILE A 34 -14.41 -19.61 9.26
CA ILE A 34 -13.90 -20.51 10.28
C ILE A 34 -15.07 -21.06 11.09
N GLY A 35 -15.30 -22.38 11.00
CA GLY A 35 -16.36 -23.09 11.74
C GLY A 35 -15.88 -23.79 12.99
N GLY A 36 -14.55 -23.90 13.19
CA GLY A 36 -13.97 -24.52 14.36
C GLY A 36 -12.44 -24.49 14.35
N PHE A 37 -11.85 -24.99 15.42
CA PHE A 37 -10.40 -25.16 15.52
C PHE A 37 -10.04 -26.37 16.39
N THR A 38 -8.83 -26.88 16.22
CA THR A 38 -8.25 -27.93 17.06
C THR A 38 -7.12 -27.38 17.93
N ARG A 39 -6.81 -28.11 19.00
CA ARG A 39 -5.62 -27.92 19.84
C ARG A 39 -4.86 -29.24 19.94
N THR A 40 -3.55 -29.16 20.05
CA THR A 40 -2.69 -30.31 20.32
C THR A 40 -1.93 -30.07 21.61
N ALA A 41 -1.44 -31.15 22.24
CA ALA A 41 -0.61 -31.06 23.45
C ALA A 41 0.64 -30.17 23.26
N LYS A 42 1.20 -30.14 22.05
CA LYS A 42 2.35 -29.29 21.68
C LYS A 42 2.00 -27.79 21.52
N ARG A 43 0.69 -27.43 21.40
CA ARG A 43 0.18 -26.06 21.29
C ARG A 43 -1.06 -25.89 22.17
N SER A 44 -0.90 -26.12 23.44
CA SER A 44 -1.98 -26.01 24.43
C SER A 44 -2.43 -24.56 24.67
N ASP A 45 -1.56 -23.58 24.41
CA ASP A 45 -1.78 -22.14 24.57
C ASP A 45 -2.32 -21.43 23.34
N GLY A 46 -2.61 -22.15 22.24
CA GLY A 46 -3.07 -21.57 20.99
C GLY A 46 -3.84 -22.52 20.09
N VAL A 47 -4.19 -22.03 18.92
CA VAL A 47 -4.85 -22.80 17.85
C VAL A 47 -3.82 -23.65 17.11
N SER A 48 -4.15 -24.93 16.84
CA SER A 48 -3.30 -25.84 16.08
C SER A 48 -3.72 -25.96 14.61
N ALA A 49 -5.01 -26.05 14.35
CA ALA A 49 -5.56 -26.01 13.00
C ALA A 49 -6.95 -25.35 12.99
N LEU A 50 -7.29 -24.71 11.89
CA LEU A 50 -8.59 -24.09 11.62
C LEU A 50 -9.42 -25.02 10.76
N LEU A 51 -10.71 -25.19 11.07
CA LEU A 51 -11.70 -25.87 10.23
C LEU A 51 -12.42 -24.81 9.40
N LEU A 52 -12.41 -24.98 8.10
CA LEU A 52 -12.81 -24.00 7.10
C LEU A 52 -14.09 -24.42 6.40
N GLY A 53 -14.90 -23.46 6.00
CA GLY A 53 -16.09 -23.68 5.21
C GLY A 53 -16.49 -22.46 4.39
N TYR A 54 -17.53 -22.65 3.59
CA TYR A 54 -18.16 -21.61 2.77
C TYR A 54 -19.66 -21.80 2.79
N PHE A 55 -20.43 -20.79 2.38
CA PHE A 55 -21.88 -20.91 2.28
C PHE A 55 -22.30 -21.32 0.85
N GLU A 56 -23.18 -22.27 0.75
CA GLU A 56 -23.80 -22.73 -0.49
C GLU A 56 -25.29 -22.96 -0.24
N ASP A 57 -26.14 -22.26 -0.95
CA ASP A 57 -27.59 -22.28 -0.80
C ASP A 57 -28.08 -22.12 0.65
N GLY A 58 -27.43 -21.24 1.39
CA GLY A 58 -27.75 -20.97 2.79
C GLY A 58 -27.17 -21.98 3.80
N SER A 59 -26.61 -23.10 3.34
CA SER A 59 -25.97 -24.13 4.16
C SER A 59 -24.48 -23.81 4.34
N PHE A 60 -23.94 -24.13 5.53
CA PHE A 60 -22.51 -23.94 5.79
C PHE A 60 -21.76 -25.26 5.52
N VAL A 61 -21.01 -25.30 4.42
CA VAL A 61 -20.34 -26.49 3.87
C VAL A 61 -18.89 -26.53 4.33
N TYR A 62 -18.43 -27.70 4.76
CA TYR A 62 -17.02 -27.91 5.14
C TYR A 62 -16.10 -27.90 3.91
N ALA A 63 -14.98 -27.18 3.99
CA ALA A 63 -14.02 -27.04 2.90
C ALA A 63 -12.62 -27.59 3.21
N GLY A 64 -12.37 -28.07 4.43
CA GLY A 64 -11.07 -28.59 4.82
C GLY A 64 -10.44 -27.88 6.03
N ARG A 65 -9.14 -28.11 6.24
CA ARG A 65 -8.43 -27.59 7.42
C ARG A 65 -7.11 -26.92 7.05
N ALA A 66 -6.75 -25.85 7.78
CA ALA A 66 -5.47 -25.17 7.68
C ALA A 66 -4.72 -25.26 9.01
N GLY A 67 -3.63 -26.04 9.04
CA GLY A 67 -2.74 -26.21 10.20
C GLY A 67 -1.43 -25.44 10.08
N THR A 68 -1.26 -24.65 9.03
CA THR A 68 -0.04 -23.88 8.73
C THR A 68 -0.38 -22.43 8.38
N GLY A 69 0.64 -21.55 8.34
CA GLY A 69 0.49 -20.15 7.94
C GLY A 69 0.36 -19.17 9.12
N PHE A 70 0.34 -19.64 10.36
CA PHE A 70 0.35 -18.80 11.55
C PHE A 70 1.41 -19.29 12.57
N GLY A 71 2.12 -18.34 13.17
CA GLY A 71 3.08 -18.58 14.27
C GLY A 71 2.39 -18.60 15.63
N ALA A 72 3.18 -18.81 16.70
CA ALA A 72 2.66 -18.92 18.07
C ALA A 72 1.90 -17.66 18.54
N ALA A 73 2.38 -16.47 18.19
CA ALA A 73 1.72 -15.21 18.55
C ALA A 73 0.33 -15.09 17.91
N GLU A 74 0.22 -15.40 16.62
CA GLU A 74 -1.07 -15.36 15.89
C GLU A 74 -2.00 -16.47 16.38
N ALA A 75 -1.49 -17.66 16.70
CA ALA A 75 -2.28 -18.75 17.25
C ALA A 75 -2.93 -18.37 18.60
N ARG A 76 -2.24 -17.62 19.45
CA ARG A 76 -2.79 -17.07 20.70
C ARG A 76 -3.81 -15.98 20.44
N ARG A 77 -3.52 -15.04 19.50
CA ARG A 77 -4.45 -13.98 19.10
C ARG A 77 -5.75 -14.54 18.56
N LEU A 78 -5.70 -15.57 17.71
CA LEU A 78 -6.87 -16.26 17.17
C LEU A 78 -7.71 -16.86 18.31
N LEU A 79 -7.07 -17.46 19.30
CA LEU A 79 -7.76 -18.04 20.44
C LEU A 79 -8.56 -16.98 21.24
N GLU A 80 -8.00 -15.80 21.46
CA GLU A 80 -8.69 -14.69 22.11
C GLU A 80 -9.95 -14.26 21.33
N ILE A 81 -9.82 -14.10 20.00
CA ILE A 81 -10.94 -13.74 19.13
C ILE A 81 -12.02 -14.81 19.15
N PHE A 82 -11.64 -16.08 19.16
CA PHE A 82 -12.57 -17.20 19.12
C PHE A 82 -13.33 -17.43 20.44
N ARG A 83 -12.87 -16.90 21.57
CA ARG A 83 -13.59 -17.01 22.85
C ARG A 83 -15.04 -16.51 22.76
N ALA A 84 -15.26 -15.39 22.07
CA ALA A 84 -16.60 -14.82 21.89
C ALA A 84 -17.48 -15.58 20.88
N LEU A 85 -16.88 -16.44 20.06
CA LEU A 85 -17.55 -17.16 18.98
C LEU A 85 -17.83 -18.64 19.31
N LYS A 86 -17.40 -19.14 20.47
CA LYS A 86 -17.60 -20.55 20.84
C LYS A 86 -19.06 -20.97 20.82
N THR A 87 -19.28 -22.22 20.43
CA THR A 87 -20.58 -22.89 20.43
C THR A 87 -20.36 -24.40 20.66
N ASP A 88 -21.34 -25.07 21.25
CA ASP A 88 -21.29 -26.51 21.46
C ASP A 88 -21.78 -27.31 20.27
N LYS A 89 -22.44 -26.63 19.30
CA LYS A 89 -23.02 -27.27 18.12
C LYS A 89 -22.08 -27.14 16.94
N CYS A 90 -21.87 -28.27 16.21
CA CYS A 90 -21.18 -28.21 14.92
C CYS A 90 -21.95 -27.28 13.95
N PRO A 91 -21.28 -26.27 13.36
CA PRO A 91 -21.95 -25.33 12.47
C PRO A 91 -22.08 -25.84 11.02
N PHE A 92 -21.31 -26.86 10.65
CA PHE A 92 -21.32 -27.42 9.30
C PHE A 92 -22.57 -28.27 9.04
N SER A 93 -23.11 -28.15 7.84
CA SER A 93 -24.27 -28.96 7.39
C SER A 93 -23.99 -30.46 7.40
N GLN A 94 -22.74 -30.82 7.10
CA GLN A 94 -22.23 -32.19 7.28
C GLN A 94 -20.98 -32.09 8.18
N PRO A 95 -21.00 -32.74 9.38
CA PRO A 95 -19.85 -32.77 10.25
C PRO A 95 -18.64 -33.42 9.57
N PRO A 96 -17.45 -32.82 9.63
CA PRO A 96 -16.25 -33.43 9.07
C PRO A 96 -15.84 -34.66 9.91
N ASP A 97 -15.24 -35.67 9.24
CA ASP A 97 -14.59 -36.77 9.95
C ASP A 97 -13.36 -36.26 10.70
N THR A 98 -13.40 -36.32 12.00
CA THR A 98 -12.39 -35.74 12.90
C THR A 98 -11.39 -36.76 13.43
N LYS A 99 -11.56 -38.05 13.09
CA LYS A 99 -10.70 -39.16 13.56
C LYS A 99 -10.38 -39.11 15.07
N GLY A 100 -11.36 -38.68 15.90
CA GLY A 100 -11.23 -38.60 17.35
C GLY A 100 -10.50 -37.35 17.85
N GLU A 101 -10.19 -36.35 17.00
CA GLU A 101 -9.64 -35.07 17.45
C GLU A 101 -10.69 -34.24 18.23
N HIS A 102 -10.29 -33.59 19.30
CA HIS A 102 -11.16 -32.67 20.03
C HIS A 102 -11.27 -31.34 19.29
N ILE A 103 -12.48 -31.02 18.80
CA ILE A 103 -12.76 -29.81 18.07
C ILE A 103 -13.51 -28.80 18.95
N PHE A 104 -13.08 -27.55 18.90
CA PHE A 104 -13.79 -26.41 19.48
C PHE A 104 -14.59 -25.74 18.36
N TRP A 105 -15.92 -25.88 18.40
CA TRP A 105 -16.80 -25.30 17.41
C TRP A 105 -16.96 -23.79 17.58
N LEU A 106 -17.17 -23.10 16.46
CA LEU A 106 -17.34 -21.65 16.42
C LEU A 106 -18.60 -21.28 15.63
N LYS A 107 -19.32 -20.27 16.11
CA LYS A 107 -20.35 -19.63 15.28
C LYS A 107 -19.68 -19.14 14.00
N PRO A 108 -20.19 -19.42 12.78
CA PRO A 108 -19.54 -19.13 11.50
C PRO A 108 -19.61 -17.64 11.17
N ARG A 109 -18.77 -16.85 11.82
CA ARG A 109 -18.69 -15.38 11.67
C ARG A 109 -17.29 -14.87 11.34
N ALA A 110 -16.25 -15.60 11.71
CA ALA A 110 -14.86 -15.22 11.42
C ALA A 110 -14.48 -15.68 10.01
N VAL A 111 -14.01 -14.77 9.18
CA VAL A 111 -13.53 -15.05 7.82
C VAL A 111 -12.02 -14.98 7.80
N ALA A 112 -11.36 -15.90 7.09
CA ALA A 112 -9.93 -15.92 6.88
C ALA A 112 -9.58 -16.05 5.39
N GLU A 113 -8.50 -15.41 4.98
CA GLU A 113 -7.86 -15.64 3.69
C GLU A 113 -6.99 -16.89 3.78
N ILE A 114 -7.21 -17.83 2.87
CA ILE A 114 -6.52 -19.13 2.82
C ILE A 114 -5.85 -19.27 1.46
N GLN A 115 -4.57 -19.63 1.48
CA GLN A 115 -3.84 -20.07 0.30
C GLN A 115 -3.87 -21.60 0.26
N PHE A 116 -4.16 -22.18 -0.90
CA PHE A 116 -4.23 -23.64 -1.07
C PHE A 116 -3.74 -24.05 -2.46
N ALA A 117 -3.37 -25.31 -2.63
CA ALA A 117 -2.89 -25.80 -3.91
C ALA A 117 -4.05 -26.03 -4.90
N GLU A 118 -5.05 -26.80 -4.48
CA GLU A 118 -6.20 -27.18 -5.32
C GLU A 118 -7.37 -27.66 -4.46
N TRP A 119 -8.55 -27.76 -5.05
CA TRP A 119 -9.67 -28.51 -4.53
C TRP A 119 -9.50 -29.99 -4.89
N THR A 120 -9.73 -30.88 -3.95
CA THR A 120 -9.80 -32.33 -4.23
C THR A 120 -11.16 -32.71 -4.83
N ASP A 121 -11.28 -33.90 -5.38
CA ASP A 121 -12.55 -34.43 -5.90
C ASP A 121 -13.63 -34.55 -4.81
N GLU A 122 -13.21 -34.65 -3.55
CA GLU A 122 -14.10 -34.65 -2.37
C GLU A 122 -14.48 -33.24 -1.91
N ASN A 123 -14.17 -32.20 -2.69
CA ASN A 123 -14.44 -30.79 -2.39
C ASN A 123 -13.76 -30.28 -1.11
N VAL A 124 -12.57 -30.76 -0.76
CA VAL A 124 -11.75 -30.25 0.33
C VAL A 124 -10.46 -29.64 -0.19
N LEU A 125 -9.93 -28.67 0.59
CA LEU A 125 -8.72 -27.94 0.24
C LEU A 125 -7.45 -28.78 0.47
N ARG A 126 -6.58 -28.84 -0.50
CA ARG A 126 -5.27 -29.47 -0.39
C ARG A 126 -4.20 -28.44 -0.06
N GLN A 127 -3.35 -28.74 0.94
CA GLN A 127 -2.24 -27.90 1.39
C GLN A 127 -2.68 -26.47 1.79
N ALA A 128 -3.79 -26.36 2.49
CA ALA A 128 -4.33 -25.08 2.95
C ALA A 128 -3.43 -24.42 4.01
N SER A 129 -3.18 -23.13 3.84
CA SER A 129 -2.34 -22.29 4.68
C SER A 129 -3.03 -20.96 4.99
N TYR A 130 -3.15 -20.62 6.25
CA TYR A 130 -3.74 -19.36 6.72
C TYR A 130 -2.87 -18.17 6.34
N LYS A 131 -3.49 -17.06 5.90
CA LYS A 131 -2.83 -15.81 5.54
C LYS A 131 -3.24 -14.61 6.38
N GLY A 132 -4.41 -14.64 6.98
CA GLY A 132 -4.92 -13.57 7.84
C GLY A 132 -6.42 -13.66 8.03
N LEU A 133 -6.93 -13.04 9.11
CA LEU A 133 -8.37 -12.82 9.26
C LEU A 133 -8.83 -11.71 8.32
N ARG A 134 -10.06 -11.84 7.85
CA ARG A 134 -10.74 -10.88 6.99
C ARG A 134 -11.94 -10.30 7.75
N ALA A 135 -11.67 -9.23 8.52
CA ALA A 135 -12.73 -8.50 9.25
C ALA A 135 -13.67 -7.72 8.33
N ASP A 136 -13.29 -7.56 7.06
CA ASP A 136 -14.00 -6.82 6.03
C ASP A 136 -15.02 -7.65 5.24
N LYS A 137 -15.07 -8.97 5.47
CA LYS A 137 -16.01 -9.87 4.78
C LYS A 137 -17.11 -10.35 5.72
N GLU A 138 -18.35 -10.26 5.25
CA GLU A 138 -19.47 -10.91 5.91
C GLU A 138 -19.41 -12.42 5.66
N ALA A 139 -19.47 -13.21 6.73
CA ALA A 139 -19.31 -14.67 6.63
C ALA A 139 -20.30 -15.31 5.64
N ARG A 140 -21.56 -14.86 5.62
CA ARG A 140 -22.59 -15.39 4.71
C ARG A 140 -22.35 -15.07 3.24
N SER A 141 -21.49 -14.10 2.92
CA SER A 141 -21.11 -13.77 1.53
C SER A 141 -19.98 -14.62 0.99
N VAL A 142 -19.37 -15.47 1.82
CA VAL A 142 -18.27 -16.35 1.43
C VAL A 142 -18.84 -17.61 0.77
N VAL A 143 -18.70 -17.67 -0.55
CA VAL A 143 -19.13 -18.80 -1.40
C VAL A 143 -17.90 -19.41 -2.08
N ARG A 144 -18.06 -20.62 -2.60
CA ARG A 144 -17.00 -21.25 -3.40
C ARG A 144 -16.77 -20.47 -4.68
N GLU A 145 -15.54 -20.02 -4.92
CA GLU A 145 -15.14 -19.38 -6.18
C GLU A 145 -14.80 -20.44 -7.22
N THR A 146 -15.52 -20.44 -8.35
CA THR A 146 -15.19 -21.23 -9.52
C THR A 146 -14.37 -20.42 -10.48
N ALA A 147 -13.28 -21.02 -11.05
CA ALA A 147 -12.49 -20.39 -12.09
C ALA A 147 -13.38 -20.08 -13.31
N ARG A 148 -13.61 -18.79 -13.60
CA ARG A 148 -14.25 -18.39 -14.86
C ARG A 148 -13.23 -18.49 -15.98
N THR A 149 -13.47 -19.40 -16.93
CA THR A 149 -12.76 -19.44 -18.20
C THR A 149 -13.06 -18.15 -18.96
N LEU A 150 -12.02 -17.48 -19.43
CA LEU A 150 -12.13 -16.31 -20.33
C LEU A 150 -12.61 -16.79 -21.72
N ALA A 151 -13.89 -17.01 -21.87
CA ALA A 151 -14.55 -17.17 -23.17
C ALA A 151 -15.99 -16.70 -23.01
N GLN A 152 -16.22 -15.52 -23.47
CA GLN A 152 -17.43 -14.95 -24.07
C GLN A 152 -17.60 -13.49 -23.62
N THR A 153 -17.02 -12.60 -24.43
CA THR A 153 -17.56 -11.27 -24.64
C THR A 153 -18.85 -11.42 -25.43
N ASP A 154 -19.96 -11.17 -24.80
CA ASP A 154 -21.20 -10.92 -25.50
C ASP A 154 -21.63 -9.48 -25.21
N ASP A 155 -21.65 -8.68 -26.28
CA ASP A 155 -22.30 -7.38 -26.37
C ASP A 155 -23.80 -7.58 -26.12
N GLY A 156 -24.34 -6.88 -25.17
CA GLY A 156 -25.79 -6.97 -24.97
C GLY A 156 -26.32 -6.09 -23.83
N ALA A 157 -26.79 -4.91 -24.22
CA ALA A 157 -27.85 -4.15 -23.58
C ALA A 157 -27.70 -3.74 -22.10
N ARG A 158 -27.45 -2.44 -21.93
CA ARG A 158 -27.79 -1.64 -20.73
C ARG A 158 -29.15 -2.07 -20.18
N LYS A 159 -29.14 -2.76 -19.04
CA LYS A 159 -30.26 -2.75 -18.09
C LYS A 159 -29.80 -2.02 -16.83
N THR A 160 -30.29 -0.81 -16.67
CA THR A 160 -30.23 -0.02 -15.44
C THR A 160 -30.94 -0.81 -14.34
N SER A 161 -30.19 -1.32 -13.36
CA SER A 161 -30.74 -1.95 -12.17
C SER A 161 -30.06 -1.42 -10.93
N LYS A 162 -30.80 -1.08 -9.95
CA LYS A 162 -30.68 -0.75 -8.52
C LYS A 162 -29.34 -0.93 -7.75
N SER A 163 -28.17 -1.09 -8.39
CA SER A 163 -26.87 -1.34 -7.74
C SER A 163 -25.87 -0.18 -7.78
N ASP A 164 -26.31 1.03 -8.19
CA ASP A 164 -25.40 2.19 -8.36
C ASP A 164 -25.01 2.90 -7.05
N LYS A 165 -25.72 2.61 -5.96
CA LYS A 165 -25.49 3.31 -4.68
C LYS A 165 -24.10 3.09 -4.07
N ASP A 166 -23.47 1.96 -4.32
CA ASP A 166 -22.20 1.55 -3.70
C ASP A 166 -21.02 1.52 -4.69
N SER A 167 -21.18 2.18 -5.83
CA SER A 167 -20.12 2.29 -6.83
C SER A 167 -19.55 3.71 -6.87
N VAL A 168 -18.21 3.81 -7.03
CA VAL A 168 -17.49 5.07 -7.23
C VAL A 168 -16.71 4.96 -8.54
N LEU A 169 -16.96 5.85 -9.50
CA LEU A 169 -16.39 5.82 -10.85
C LEU A 169 -16.50 4.43 -11.52
N GLY A 170 -17.63 3.74 -11.33
CA GLY A 170 -17.87 2.42 -11.90
C GLY A 170 -17.09 1.27 -11.24
N VAL A 171 -16.46 1.52 -10.09
CA VAL A 171 -15.85 0.49 -9.24
C VAL A 171 -16.78 0.22 -8.07
N LYS A 172 -17.27 -1.02 -7.95
CA LYS A 172 -18.11 -1.45 -6.82
C LYS A 172 -17.28 -1.48 -5.55
N ILE A 173 -17.73 -0.77 -4.52
CA ILE A 173 -17.08 -0.72 -3.19
C ILE A 173 -17.72 -1.78 -2.30
N SER A 174 -16.96 -2.81 -1.96
CA SER A 174 -17.41 -3.82 -0.98
C SER A 174 -17.32 -3.25 0.43
N ASN A 175 -18.29 -3.59 1.29
CA ASN A 175 -18.39 -3.07 2.66
C ASN A 175 -18.28 -1.53 2.72
N PRO A 176 -19.13 -0.77 1.98
CA PRO A 176 -19.00 0.67 1.82
C PRO A 176 -19.07 1.42 3.13
N GLN A 177 -19.81 0.90 4.12
CA GLN A 177 -19.99 1.49 5.46
C GLN A 177 -18.89 1.11 6.46
N ARG A 178 -17.92 0.27 6.06
CA ARG A 178 -16.80 -0.06 6.94
C ARG A 178 -16.00 1.19 7.28
N LEU A 179 -15.75 1.39 8.57
CA LEU A 179 -14.94 2.51 9.03
C LEU A 179 -13.48 2.33 8.64
N VAL A 180 -12.92 3.32 7.98
CA VAL A 180 -11.48 3.42 7.69
C VAL A 180 -10.81 4.32 8.72
N PHE A 181 -11.47 5.41 9.09
CA PHE A 181 -11.03 6.29 10.18
C PHE A 181 -12.12 6.39 11.24
N ALA A 182 -11.72 6.29 12.50
CA ALA A 182 -12.63 6.45 13.64
C ALA A 182 -12.78 7.92 14.07
N SER A 183 -11.77 8.76 13.79
CA SER A 183 -11.79 10.20 14.09
C SER A 183 -10.94 10.96 13.05
N PRO A 184 -11.57 11.76 12.17
CA PRO A 184 -13.02 11.83 11.96
C PRO A 184 -13.57 10.49 11.48
N ILE A 185 -14.87 10.27 11.67
CA ILE A 185 -15.53 9.07 11.15
C ILE A 185 -15.54 9.16 9.63
N LEU A 186 -14.88 8.19 8.96
CA LEU A 186 -14.89 8.04 7.52
C LEU A 186 -15.03 6.58 7.14
N THR A 187 -16.02 6.31 6.33
CA THR A 187 -16.28 4.99 5.75
C THR A 187 -15.38 4.73 4.54
N LYS A 188 -15.30 3.48 4.14
CA LYS A 188 -14.55 3.09 2.93
C LYS A 188 -15.09 3.76 1.67
N LYS A 189 -16.41 3.95 1.60
CA LYS A 189 -17.05 4.66 0.48
C LYS A 189 -16.62 6.13 0.46
N GLU A 190 -16.66 6.82 1.59
CA GLU A 190 -16.25 8.23 1.69
C GLU A 190 -14.75 8.41 1.36
N VAL A 191 -13.89 7.45 1.73
CA VAL A 191 -12.48 7.44 1.30
C VAL A 191 -12.38 7.29 -0.23
N ALA A 192 -13.17 6.42 -0.85
CA ALA A 192 -13.19 6.27 -2.31
C ALA A 192 -13.74 7.53 -3.00
N GLU A 193 -14.77 8.16 -2.45
CA GLU A 193 -15.34 9.42 -2.95
C GLU A 193 -14.34 10.58 -2.84
N TYR A 194 -13.57 10.64 -1.73
CA TYR A 194 -12.47 11.59 -1.62
C TYR A 194 -11.44 11.40 -2.74
N TYR A 195 -11.00 10.17 -2.98
CA TYR A 195 -10.02 9.89 -4.02
C TYR A 195 -10.59 10.12 -5.43
N ALA A 196 -11.87 9.89 -5.65
CA ALA A 196 -12.54 10.24 -6.90
C ALA A 196 -12.53 11.76 -7.14
N ALA A 197 -12.83 12.55 -6.11
CA ALA A 197 -12.76 14.00 -6.19
C ALA A 197 -11.33 14.53 -6.40
N ALA A 198 -10.33 13.86 -5.85
CA ALA A 198 -8.92 14.23 -5.97
C ALA A 198 -8.23 13.67 -7.23
N ALA A 199 -8.86 12.71 -7.92
CA ALA A 199 -8.23 11.90 -8.96
C ALA A 199 -7.56 12.73 -10.07
N GLU A 200 -8.27 13.71 -10.65
CA GLU A 200 -7.74 14.56 -11.72
C GLU A 200 -6.43 15.25 -11.31
N ARG A 201 -6.37 15.80 -10.08
CA ARG A 201 -5.17 16.49 -9.58
C ARG A 201 -4.09 15.53 -9.16
N MET A 202 -4.47 14.47 -8.42
CA MET A 202 -3.53 13.49 -7.92
C MET A 202 -2.80 12.76 -9.04
N LEU A 203 -3.52 12.36 -10.09
CA LEU A 203 -2.95 11.61 -11.21
C LEU A 203 -2.01 12.44 -12.09
N LYS A 204 -2.08 13.77 -12.08
CA LYS A 204 -1.05 14.62 -12.71
C LYS A 204 0.34 14.31 -12.13
N TYR A 205 0.41 14.04 -10.83
CA TYR A 205 1.66 13.82 -10.09
C TYR A 205 1.95 12.34 -9.80
N ALA A 206 0.94 11.51 -9.68
CA ALA A 206 1.05 10.09 -9.31
C ALA A 206 0.79 9.13 -10.47
N GLY A 207 0.07 9.53 -11.51
CA GLY A 207 -0.23 8.70 -12.67
C GLY A 207 1.02 8.36 -13.48
N GLY A 208 1.11 7.11 -13.95
CA GLY A 208 2.25 6.62 -14.70
C GLY A 208 3.56 6.57 -13.91
N ARG A 209 3.50 6.51 -12.57
CA ARG A 209 4.65 6.28 -11.69
C ARG A 209 4.48 4.99 -10.92
N ILE A 210 5.59 4.32 -10.65
CA ILE A 210 5.58 3.19 -9.72
C ILE A 210 5.03 3.67 -8.38
N VAL A 211 4.07 2.94 -7.84
CA VAL A 211 3.47 3.24 -6.55
C VAL A 211 3.78 2.14 -5.52
N SER A 212 3.92 2.58 -4.30
CA SER A 212 3.85 1.74 -3.11
C SER A 212 2.69 2.24 -2.28
N VAL A 213 1.94 1.35 -1.66
CA VAL A 213 0.72 1.73 -0.94
C VAL A 213 0.71 1.23 0.49
N VAL A 214 0.02 1.95 1.36
CA VAL A 214 -0.30 1.47 2.70
C VAL A 214 -1.75 1.00 2.69
N ARG A 215 -1.96 -0.28 2.96
CA ARG A 215 -3.28 -0.92 3.06
C ARG A 215 -3.66 -1.16 4.52
N CYS A 216 -4.88 -0.81 4.85
CA CYS A 216 -5.47 -0.94 6.18
C CYS A 216 -6.81 -1.67 6.06
N HIS A 217 -6.80 -2.99 6.11
CA HIS A 217 -8.01 -3.78 5.90
C HIS A 217 -9.06 -3.60 7.00
N GLY A 218 -8.64 -3.41 8.24
CA GLY A 218 -9.52 -3.16 9.39
C GLY A 218 -9.73 -1.68 9.73
N GLY A 219 -9.20 -0.75 8.90
CA GLY A 219 -9.12 0.67 9.21
C GLY A 219 -7.75 1.08 9.73
N VAL A 220 -7.52 2.40 9.90
CA VAL A 220 -6.19 2.94 10.28
C VAL A 220 -5.81 2.70 11.74
N SER A 221 -6.75 2.33 12.58
CA SER A 221 -6.52 1.92 13.99
C SER A 221 -6.09 0.47 14.12
N ASP A 222 -6.20 -0.30 13.06
CA ASP A 222 -5.77 -1.69 13.00
C ASP A 222 -4.42 -1.83 12.27
N ALA A 223 -3.93 -3.05 12.12
CA ALA A 223 -2.66 -3.30 11.44
C ALA A 223 -2.70 -2.90 9.96
N CYS A 224 -1.90 -1.91 9.60
CA CYS A 224 -1.66 -1.51 8.23
C CYS A 224 -0.32 -2.08 7.74
N PHE A 225 -0.21 -2.37 6.46
CA PHE A 225 1.03 -2.87 5.87
C PHE A 225 1.40 -2.13 4.58
N PHE A 226 2.71 -2.06 4.35
CA PHE A 226 3.26 -1.42 3.16
C PHE A 226 3.40 -2.45 2.02
N LYS A 227 2.88 -2.12 0.84
CA LYS A 227 2.86 -3.00 -0.33
C LYS A 227 3.51 -2.32 -1.53
N LYS A 228 4.45 -3.04 -2.17
CA LYS A 228 5.19 -2.58 -3.35
C LYS A 228 4.85 -3.37 -4.63
N HIS A 229 4.48 -4.64 -4.47
CA HIS A 229 4.31 -5.57 -5.58
C HIS A 229 2.82 -5.85 -5.83
N PRO A 230 2.40 -6.04 -7.09
CA PRO A 230 1.04 -6.43 -7.39
C PRO A 230 0.73 -7.82 -6.81
N THR A 231 -0.53 -8.08 -6.45
CA THR A 231 -1.00 -9.42 -6.04
C THR A 231 -1.90 -10.06 -7.08
N SER A 232 -2.47 -9.24 -7.96
CA SER A 232 -3.38 -9.64 -9.03
C SER A 232 -3.52 -8.48 -9.99
N ASP A 233 -4.08 -8.72 -11.16
CA ASP A 233 -4.49 -7.66 -12.05
C ASP A 233 -5.59 -6.80 -11.40
N VAL A 234 -5.31 -5.52 -11.27
CA VAL A 234 -6.24 -4.53 -10.73
C VAL A 234 -6.67 -3.61 -11.86
N ARG A 235 -7.98 -3.53 -12.08
CA ARG A 235 -8.54 -2.70 -13.16
C ARG A 235 -8.04 -1.26 -13.03
N GLY A 236 -7.52 -0.70 -14.13
CA GLY A 236 -6.99 0.68 -14.18
C GLY A 236 -5.57 0.85 -13.62
N THR A 237 -4.89 -0.23 -13.24
CA THR A 237 -3.45 -0.23 -12.96
C THR A 237 -2.66 -0.85 -14.12
N GLY A 238 -1.35 -0.69 -14.09
CA GLY A 238 -0.41 -1.39 -14.95
C GLY A 238 0.73 -1.94 -14.12
N THR A 239 1.50 -2.85 -14.71
CA THR A 239 2.70 -3.42 -14.11
C THR A 239 3.95 -3.04 -14.90
N ALA A 240 5.08 -3.00 -14.22
CA ALA A 240 6.40 -2.83 -14.81
C ALA A 240 7.39 -3.77 -14.11
N THR A 241 8.18 -4.50 -14.88
CA THR A 241 9.24 -5.34 -14.36
C THR A 241 10.51 -4.52 -14.16
N ILE A 242 11.01 -4.47 -12.94
CA ILE A 242 12.18 -3.69 -12.55
C ILE A 242 13.25 -4.62 -12.02
N LYS A 243 14.47 -4.49 -12.54
CA LYS A 243 15.63 -5.19 -12.03
C LYS A 243 16.22 -4.41 -10.86
N SER A 244 16.45 -5.09 -9.73
CA SER A 244 17.20 -4.56 -8.60
C SER A 244 18.71 -4.63 -8.86
N SER A 245 19.51 -4.01 -8.00
CA SER A 245 20.97 -3.98 -8.11
C SER A 245 21.63 -5.37 -8.07
N ASP A 246 20.96 -6.35 -7.45
CA ASP A 246 21.38 -7.76 -7.43
C ASP A 246 20.93 -8.57 -8.67
N GLY A 247 20.37 -7.88 -9.68
CA GLY A 247 19.93 -8.48 -10.94
C GLY A 247 18.57 -9.18 -10.89
N LYS A 248 17.93 -9.27 -9.72
CA LYS A 248 16.60 -9.89 -9.59
C LYS A 248 15.52 -8.98 -10.17
N ALA A 249 14.69 -9.55 -11.03
CA ALA A 249 13.53 -8.87 -11.59
C ALA A 249 12.32 -9.05 -10.67
N SER A 250 11.64 -7.95 -10.39
CA SER A 250 10.39 -7.94 -9.61
C SER A 250 9.34 -7.08 -10.31
N GLU A 251 8.10 -7.50 -10.22
CA GLU A 251 6.98 -6.71 -10.73
C GLU A 251 6.58 -5.62 -9.73
N TYR A 252 6.40 -4.43 -10.25
CA TYR A 252 5.84 -3.27 -9.55
C TYR A 252 4.60 -2.81 -10.30
N PHE A 253 3.76 -2.01 -9.66
CA PHE A 253 2.55 -1.50 -10.29
C PHE A 253 2.48 0.02 -10.28
N TYR A 254 1.65 0.55 -11.17
CA TYR A 254 1.40 1.99 -11.31
C TYR A 254 -0.07 2.27 -11.63
N LEU A 255 -0.52 3.48 -11.34
CA LEU A 255 -1.88 3.93 -11.66
C LEU A 255 -1.94 4.42 -13.10
N LYS A 256 -2.82 3.84 -13.92
CA LYS A 256 -3.08 4.31 -15.29
C LYS A 256 -4.08 5.46 -15.32
N ASN A 257 -5.10 5.37 -14.49
CA ASN A 257 -6.23 6.30 -14.47
C ASN A 257 -6.95 6.28 -13.10
N GLU A 258 -8.04 7.05 -13.01
CA GLU A 258 -8.88 7.15 -11.82
C GLU A 258 -9.51 5.82 -11.39
N ILE A 259 -9.82 4.95 -12.36
CA ILE A 259 -10.36 3.61 -12.03
C ILE A 259 -9.31 2.80 -11.25
N GLY A 260 -8.03 2.89 -11.63
CA GLY A 260 -6.94 2.25 -10.90
C GLY A 260 -6.79 2.77 -9.47
N LEU A 261 -6.94 4.08 -9.30
CA LEU A 261 -6.92 4.71 -7.98
C LEU A 261 -8.04 4.18 -7.08
N ILE A 262 -9.29 4.16 -7.58
CA ILE A 262 -10.44 3.67 -6.82
C ILE A 262 -10.39 2.15 -6.60
N SER A 263 -9.88 1.39 -7.56
CA SER A 263 -9.69 -0.06 -7.41
C SER A 263 -8.69 -0.39 -6.30
N GLU A 264 -7.62 0.40 -6.16
CA GLU A 264 -6.68 0.26 -5.04
C GLU A 264 -7.36 0.59 -3.69
N VAL A 265 -8.17 1.64 -3.64
CA VAL A 265 -8.96 1.98 -2.43
C VAL A 265 -9.95 0.86 -2.10
N GLN A 266 -10.60 0.26 -3.10
CA GLN A 266 -11.46 -0.91 -2.92
C GLN A 266 -10.71 -2.08 -2.27
N LEU A 267 -9.41 -2.23 -2.53
CA LEU A 267 -8.53 -3.23 -1.91
C LEU A 267 -8.00 -2.81 -0.52
N GLY A 268 -8.49 -1.70 0.03
CA GLY A 268 -8.13 -1.20 1.36
C GLY A 268 -6.91 -0.27 1.38
N THR A 269 -6.47 0.23 0.24
CA THR A 269 -5.41 1.23 0.17
C THR A 269 -5.90 2.56 0.74
N VAL A 270 -5.13 3.12 1.67
CA VAL A 270 -5.38 4.41 2.30
C VAL A 270 -4.32 5.43 1.88
N GLU A 271 -3.05 5.02 1.76
CA GLU A 271 -1.94 5.93 1.50
C GLU A 271 -1.16 5.47 0.26
N PHE A 272 -0.81 6.43 -0.60
CA PHE A 272 -0.07 6.22 -1.85
C PHE A 272 1.29 6.92 -1.79
N HIS A 273 2.33 6.21 -2.18
CA HIS A 273 3.69 6.70 -2.33
C HIS A 273 4.17 6.48 -3.75
N VAL A 274 4.89 7.43 -4.32
CA VAL A 274 5.31 7.40 -5.72
C VAL A 274 6.83 7.51 -5.87
N TRP A 275 7.36 6.92 -6.94
CA TRP A 275 8.72 7.16 -7.39
C TRP A 275 8.85 8.57 -7.98
N GLY A 276 10.08 9.10 -7.96
CA GLY A 276 10.42 10.37 -8.61
C GLY A 276 10.54 10.31 -10.13
N SER A 277 10.34 9.12 -10.77
CA SER A 277 10.36 8.92 -12.22
C SER A 277 9.03 8.35 -12.72
N ARG A 278 8.83 8.39 -14.04
CA ARG A 278 7.67 7.78 -14.72
C ARG A 278 8.04 6.44 -15.32
N VAL A 279 7.03 5.57 -15.50
CA VAL A 279 7.21 4.25 -16.15
C VAL A 279 7.67 4.36 -17.61
N SER A 280 7.45 5.49 -18.26
CA SER A 280 7.97 5.79 -19.60
C SER A 280 9.50 5.98 -19.63
N ASP A 281 10.09 6.40 -18.53
CA ASP A 281 11.55 6.54 -18.36
C ASP A 281 11.91 6.36 -16.88
N LEU A 282 11.99 5.10 -16.45
CA LEU A 282 12.18 4.74 -15.04
C LEU A 282 13.55 5.16 -14.49
N GLU A 283 14.55 5.25 -15.33
CA GLU A 283 15.92 5.54 -14.90
C GLU A 283 16.24 7.05 -14.80
N LYS A 284 15.28 7.90 -15.23
CA LYS A 284 15.44 9.34 -15.16
C LYS A 284 14.36 10.02 -14.32
N PRO A 285 14.68 10.48 -13.11
CA PRO A 285 13.74 11.21 -12.29
C PRO A 285 13.35 12.55 -12.92
N ASP A 286 12.05 12.89 -12.84
CA ASP A 286 11.49 14.16 -13.30
C ASP A 286 11.12 15.09 -12.13
N MET A 287 11.48 14.70 -10.90
CA MET A 287 11.34 15.53 -9.70
C MET A 287 12.31 15.10 -8.60
N LEU A 288 12.72 16.08 -7.78
CA LEU A 288 13.39 15.84 -6.49
C LEU A 288 12.43 16.17 -5.34
N VAL A 289 12.60 15.46 -4.23
CA VAL A 289 11.84 15.67 -3.00
C VAL A 289 12.80 15.86 -1.84
N PHE A 290 12.70 17.00 -1.15
CA PHE A 290 13.36 17.23 0.13
C PHE A 290 12.31 17.12 1.23
N ASP A 291 12.35 16.01 1.97
CA ASP A 291 11.43 15.73 3.07
C ASP A 291 12.06 16.26 4.37
N LEU A 292 11.41 17.23 4.99
CA LEU A 292 11.85 17.80 6.26
C LEU A 292 11.31 16.95 7.41
N ASP A 293 12.17 16.14 8.01
CA ASP A 293 11.82 15.24 9.12
C ASP A 293 12.36 15.83 10.45
N PRO A 294 11.53 16.59 11.18
CA PRO A 294 11.94 17.20 12.45
C PRO A 294 12.07 16.15 13.55
N ASP A 295 13.03 16.34 14.45
CA ASP A 295 13.10 15.61 15.71
C ASP A 295 11.85 15.82 16.55
N GLU A 296 11.57 14.89 17.44
CA GLU A 296 10.39 14.93 18.27
C GLU A 296 10.38 16.17 19.19
N GLY A 297 9.21 16.83 19.26
CA GLY A 297 9.07 18.03 20.09
C GLY A 297 9.55 19.33 19.46
N LEU A 298 10.11 19.34 18.23
CA LEU A 298 10.47 20.61 17.58
C LEU A 298 9.22 21.44 17.24
N PRO A 299 9.20 22.74 17.59
CA PRO A 299 8.10 23.63 17.27
C PRO A 299 7.87 23.74 15.76
N ALA A 300 6.59 23.86 15.35
CA ALA A 300 6.21 24.00 13.95
C ALA A 300 6.90 25.18 13.25
N GLU A 301 7.20 26.25 13.98
CA GLU A 301 7.90 27.43 13.43
C GLU A 301 9.33 27.08 13.00
N LYS A 302 10.04 26.23 13.73
CA LYS A 302 11.36 25.75 13.30
C LYS A 302 11.27 24.93 11.99
N VAL A 303 10.17 24.14 11.83
CA VAL A 303 9.95 23.36 10.61
C VAL A 303 9.62 24.27 9.42
N ARG A 304 8.82 25.33 9.64
CA ARG A 304 8.56 26.38 8.65
C ARG A 304 9.86 27.10 8.25
N GLN A 305 10.67 27.44 9.23
CA GLN A 305 11.98 28.04 8.97
C GLN A 305 12.85 27.12 8.13
N GLY A 306 12.81 25.79 8.40
CA GLY A 306 13.51 24.81 7.58
C GLY A 306 13.06 24.82 6.12
N ALA A 307 11.75 24.91 5.88
CA ALA A 307 11.22 25.02 4.53
C ALA A 307 11.72 26.30 3.80
N ARG A 308 11.74 27.44 4.51
CA ARG A 308 12.27 28.70 3.97
C ARG A 308 13.76 28.59 3.67
N ASP A 309 14.53 27.98 4.54
CA ASP A 309 16.00 27.92 4.40
C ASP A 309 16.39 26.95 3.26
N VAL A 310 15.75 25.81 3.12
CA VAL A 310 15.93 24.91 1.95
C VAL A 310 15.51 25.62 0.67
N LYS A 311 14.38 26.36 0.69
CA LYS A 311 13.97 27.18 -0.46
C LYS A 311 15.05 28.20 -0.85
N LYS A 312 15.67 28.91 0.09
CA LYS A 312 16.75 29.84 -0.18
C LYS A 312 17.95 29.18 -0.86
N VAL A 313 18.31 27.97 -0.44
CA VAL A 313 19.38 27.20 -1.09
C VAL A 313 19.02 26.90 -2.54
N LEU A 314 17.80 26.42 -2.77
CA LEU A 314 17.29 26.09 -4.11
C LEU A 314 17.16 27.33 -5.01
N ASP A 315 16.64 28.44 -4.48
CA ASP A 315 16.53 29.72 -5.20
C ASP A 315 17.92 30.25 -5.62
N ALA A 316 18.94 30.15 -4.75
CA ALA A 316 20.32 30.53 -5.07
C ALA A 316 20.91 29.69 -6.21
N LEU A 317 20.41 28.48 -6.43
CA LEU A 317 20.78 27.64 -7.55
C LEU A 317 19.94 27.90 -8.81
N GLY A 318 19.00 28.83 -8.75
CA GLY A 318 18.07 29.14 -9.83
C GLY A 318 16.96 28.07 -9.98
N LEU A 319 16.71 27.28 -8.94
CA LEU A 319 15.71 26.23 -8.95
C LEU A 319 14.37 26.72 -8.37
N LYS A 320 13.34 26.65 -9.17
CA LYS A 320 11.96 26.84 -8.72
C LYS A 320 11.49 25.58 -8.00
N SER A 321 10.94 25.77 -6.82
CA SER A 321 10.42 24.68 -5.98
C SER A 321 8.95 24.87 -5.64
N PHE A 322 8.32 23.79 -5.26
CA PHE A 322 6.91 23.70 -4.88
C PHE A 322 6.79 23.06 -3.49
N LEU A 323 5.79 23.49 -2.74
CA LEU A 323 5.62 23.09 -1.35
C LEU A 323 4.38 22.24 -1.15
N LYS A 324 4.49 21.21 -0.32
CA LYS A 324 3.32 20.51 0.22
C LYS A 324 3.50 20.18 1.70
N VAL A 325 2.39 20.10 2.42
CA VAL A 325 2.37 19.47 3.74
C VAL A 325 2.48 17.96 3.58
N SER A 326 3.21 17.30 4.48
CA SER A 326 3.32 15.83 4.43
C SER A 326 2.07 15.11 4.98
N GLY A 327 1.17 15.83 5.66
CA GLY A 327 0.11 15.25 6.47
C GLY A 327 0.64 14.55 7.74
N GLY A 328 1.90 14.77 8.06
CA GLY A 328 2.62 14.27 9.21
C GLY A 328 3.35 15.38 9.96
N LYS A 329 4.66 15.21 10.25
CA LYS A 329 5.44 16.16 11.05
C LYS A 329 6.09 17.28 10.24
N GLY A 330 6.32 17.09 8.94
CA GLY A 330 7.13 17.95 8.11
C GLY A 330 6.49 18.46 6.83
N TYR A 331 7.26 19.24 6.09
CA TYR A 331 6.93 19.69 4.75
C TYR A 331 7.80 18.95 3.73
N HIS A 332 7.27 18.75 2.52
CA HIS A 332 8.06 18.35 1.38
C HIS A 332 8.24 19.52 0.43
N ILE A 333 9.48 19.77 0.06
CA ILE A 333 9.84 20.73 -0.99
C ILE A 333 10.14 19.90 -2.23
N VAL A 334 9.41 20.16 -3.29
CA VAL A 334 9.46 19.36 -4.52
C VAL A 334 9.97 20.24 -5.67
N VAL A 335 10.97 19.75 -6.37
CA VAL A 335 11.61 20.44 -7.49
C VAL A 335 11.33 19.66 -8.77
N PRO A 336 10.55 20.19 -9.73
CA PRO A 336 10.36 19.56 -11.02
C PRO A 336 11.63 19.62 -11.86
N LEU A 337 11.89 18.58 -12.62
CA LEU A 337 13.07 18.44 -13.47
C LEU A 337 12.70 18.01 -14.89
N LEU A 338 13.55 18.32 -15.84
CA LEU A 338 13.62 17.59 -17.09
C LEU A 338 14.22 16.19 -16.79
N PRO A 339 13.69 15.10 -17.35
CA PRO A 339 14.19 13.73 -17.13
C PRO A 339 15.45 13.47 -17.98
N GLU A 340 16.55 14.19 -17.65
CA GLU A 340 17.83 14.14 -18.36
C GLU A 340 18.94 13.46 -17.53
N ALA A 341 18.89 13.63 -16.20
CA ALA A 341 19.84 13.06 -15.26
C ALA A 341 19.38 11.68 -14.80
N ASP A 342 20.31 10.80 -14.48
CA ASP A 342 20.04 9.52 -13.84
C ASP A 342 19.83 9.66 -12.33
N TRP A 343 19.50 8.54 -11.68
CA TRP A 343 19.24 8.50 -10.24
C TRP A 343 20.47 8.83 -9.38
N GLU A 344 21.65 8.44 -9.83
CA GLU A 344 22.89 8.71 -9.10
C GLU A 344 23.16 10.23 -9.06
N THR A 345 23.12 10.85 -10.24
CA THR A 345 23.27 12.32 -10.38
C THR A 345 22.21 13.07 -9.58
N ALA A 346 20.95 12.64 -9.64
CA ALA A 346 19.85 13.28 -8.94
C ALA A 346 19.98 13.14 -7.41
N SER A 347 20.34 11.96 -6.94
CA SER A 347 20.54 11.68 -5.51
C SER A 347 21.74 12.44 -4.94
N GLU A 348 22.85 12.45 -5.67
CA GLU A 348 24.05 13.19 -5.28
C GLU A 348 23.79 14.69 -5.21
N PHE A 349 23.07 15.24 -6.21
CA PHE A 349 22.66 16.63 -6.18
C PHE A 349 21.80 16.95 -4.95
N ALA A 350 20.80 16.11 -4.68
CA ALA A 350 19.93 16.30 -3.51
C ALA A 350 20.71 16.21 -2.19
N ARG A 351 21.67 15.29 -2.10
CA ARG A 351 22.58 15.17 -0.95
C ARG A 351 23.38 16.46 -0.73
N ARG A 352 23.97 17.00 -1.77
CA ARG A 352 24.77 18.23 -1.69
C ARG A 352 23.94 19.46 -1.28
N VAL A 353 22.69 19.56 -1.76
CA VAL A 353 21.75 20.60 -1.30
C VAL A 353 21.50 20.49 0.21
N ALA A 354 21.28 19.27 0.72
CA ALA A 354 21.06 19.03 2.14
C ALA A 354 22.32 19.35 2.98
N GLU A 355 23.50 18.94 2.51
CA GLU A 355 24.79 19.24 3.13
C GLU A 355 25.11 20.77 3.13
N THR A 356 24.74 21.45 2.07
CA THR A 356 24.87 22.92 2.00
C THR A 356 24.02 23.62 3.05
N ALA A 357 22.79 23.14 3.25
CA ALA A 357 21.92 23.66 4.30
C ALA A 357 22.47 23.32 5.70
N GLU A 358 22.95 22.08 5.92
CA GLU A 358 23.62 21.70 7.19
C GLU A 358 24.85 22.55 7.47
N LYS A 359 25.73 22.74 6.49
CA LYS A 359 26.94 23.58 6.64
C LYS A 359 26.59 25.02 6.97
N LYS A 360 25.54 25.59 6.37
CA LYS A 360 25.11 26.97 6.60
C LYS A 360 24.39 27.15 7.95
N TRP A 361 23.70 26.14 8.45
CA TRP A 361 22.93 26.17 9.70
C TRP A 361 23.11 24.88 10.49
N PRO A 362 24.32 24.59 11.00
CA PRO A 362 24.66 23.27 11.58
C PRO A 362 23.86 22.93 12.84
N ASP A 363 23.38 23.92 13.57
CA ASP A 363 22.56 23.72 14.77
C ASP A 363 21.08 23.43 14.46
N ARG A 364 20.63 23.62 13.21
CA ARG A 364 19.23 23.48 12.80
C ARG A 364 18.98 22.22 12.00
N TYR A 365 19.93 21.87 11.14
CA TYR A 365 19.74 20.79 10.14
C TYR A 365 20.81 19.74 10.22
N THR A 366 20.44 18.55 9.73
CA THR A 366 21.39 17.48 9.43
C THR A 366 21.01 16.79 8.14
N SER A 367 22.02 16.42 7.35
CA SER A 367 21.91 15.55 6.18
C SER A 367 22.21 14.09 6.53
N ASN A 368 22.57 13.81 7.79
CA ASN A 368 22.96 12.48 8.24
C ASN A 368 21.74 11.58 8.48
N ILE A 369 21.72 10.41 7.82
CA ILE A 369 20.63 9.44 7.89
C ILE A 369 20.49 8.82 9.28
N ARG A 370 21.55 8.80 10.10
CA ARG A 370 21.56 8.16 11.43
C ARG A 370 20.70 8.96 12.42
N LYS A 371 19.76 8.29 13.08
CA LYS A 371 18.81 8.93 14.02
C LYS A 371 19.50 9.66 15.18
N GLU A 372 20.61 9.14 15.65
CA GLU A 372 21.40 9.73 16.75
C GLU A 372 21.89 11.17 16.44
N LYS A 373 22.13 11.46 15.17
CA LYS A 373 22.58 12.79 14.69
C LYS A 373 21.44 13.80 14.48
N ARG A 374 20.18 13.38 14.68
CA ARG A 374 18.99 14.22 14.44
C ARG A 374 18.48 14.94 15.68
N LYS A 375 19.06 14.65 16.87
CA LYS A 375 18.59 15.20 18.14
C LYS A 375 18.56 16.75 18.11
N GLY A 376 17.38 17.32 18.32
CA GLY A 376 17.13 18.76 18.31
C GLY A 376 17.20 19.42 16.94
N LYS A 377 17.32 18.64 15.84
CA LYS A 377 17.52 19.14 14.46
C LYS A 377 16.41 18.64 13.53
N ILE A 378 16.38 19.23 12.36
CA ILE A 378 15.55 18.74 11.24
C ILE A 378 16.47 17.96 10.31
N PHE A 379 16.14 16.70 10.07
CA PHE A 379 16.78 15.91 9.02
C PHE A 379 16.20 16.32 7.67
N ILE A 380 17.06 16.76 6.76
CA ILE A 380 16.69 17.00 5.36
C ILE A 380 16.87 15.69 4.63
N ASP A 381 15.77 14.91 4.51
CA ASP A 381 15.81 13.59 3.89
C ASP A 381 15.93 13.73 2.36
N TRP A 382 17.14 13.72 1.89
CA TRP A 382 17.55 13.71 0.49
C TRP A 382 17.51 12.28 -0.10
N ALA A 383 17.56 11.23 0.73
CA ALA A 383 17.60 9.84 0.31
C ALA A 383 16.29 9.39 -0.38
N ARG A 384 15.23 10.21 -0.27
CA ARG A 384 14.01 10.06 -1.08
C ARG A 384 14.27 10.14 -2.59
N ASN A 385 15.40 10.63 -3.01
CA ASN A 385 15.79 10.82 -4.41
C ASN A 385 16.67 9.68 -4.95
N GLY A 386 16.77 8.57 -4.22
CA GLY A 386 17.43 7.36 -4.70
C GLY A 386 16.49 6.45 -5.51
N ARG A 387 17.05 5.66 -6.43
CA ARG A 387 16.31 4.67 -7.21
C ARG A 387 15.55 3.71 -6.29
N GLY A 388 14.26 3.55 -6.51
CA GLY A 388 13.42 2.70 -5.66
C GLY A 388 12.87 3.38 -4.39
N SER A 389 13.34 4.58 -4.07
CA SER A 389 12.80 5.39 -2.98
C SER A 389 11.45 5.98 -3.38
N THR A 390 10.58 6.16 -2.38
CA THR A 390 9.23 6.71 -2.59
C THR A 390 8.96 7.87 -1.66
N GLY A 391 8.20 8.83 -2.14
CA GLY A 391 7.62 9.89 -1.33
C GLY A 391 6.09 9.80 -1.34
N VAL A 392 5.43 10.21 -0.23
CA VAL A 392 3.96 10.26 -0.21
C VAL A 392 3.44 11.15 -1.34
N ALA A 393 2.49 10.63 -2.10
CA ALA A 393 1.94 11.33 -3.25
C ALA A 393 1.19 12.60 -2.83
N PRO A 394 1.21 13.68 -3.65
CA PRO A 394 0.29 14.79 -3.49
C PRO A 394 -1.16 14.29 -3.47
N TYR A 395 -1.98 14.87 -2.61
CA TYR A 395 -3.39 14.51 -2.37
C TYR A 395 -3.63 13.13 -1.72
N SER A 396 -2.58 12.40 -1.35
CA SER A 396 -2.75 11.13 -0.62
C SER A 396 -3.20 11.37 0.82
N LEU A 397 -4.22 10.61 1.26
CA LEU A 397 -4.52 10.44 2.68
C LEU A 397 -3.30 9.84 3.39
N ARG A 398 -3.22 10.06 4.71
CA ARG A 398 -2.25 9.41 5.59
C ARG A 398 -2.95 8.35 6.42
N ALA A 399 -2.37 7.17 6.46
CA ALA A 399 -2.88 6.03 7.25
C ALA A 399 -2.60 6.24 8.76
N ARG A 400 -3.09 7.34 9.30
CA ARG A 400 -2.94 7.78 10.71
C ARG A 400 -4.22 8.46 11.17
N ALA A 401 -4.45 8.51 12.48
CA ALA A 401 -5.59 9.23 13.06
C ALA A 401 -5.70 10.67 12.54
N GLY A 402 -6.92 11.16 12.39
CA GLY A 402 -7.21 12.52 11.95
C GLY A 402 -7.42 12.67 10.44
N ALA A 403 -7.33 11.61 9.64
CA ALA A 403 -7.55 11.61 8.19
C ALA A 403 -6.83 12.78 7.48
N LYS A 404 -5.54 12.94 7.80
CA LYS A 404 -4.70 14.02 7.24
C LYS A 404 -4.33 13.72 5.81
N VAL A 405 -4.07 14.78 5.04
CA VAL A 405 -3.76 14.71 3.62
C VAL A 405 -2.38 15.30 3.35
N SER A 406 -1.60 14.62 2.51
CA SER A 406 -0.39 15.18 1.91
C SER A 406 -0.80 16.16 0.80
N MET A 407 -0.92 17.45 1.16
CA MET A 407 -1.60 18.44 0.33
C MET A 407 -0.63 19.46 -0.25
N PRO A 408 -0.63 19.69 -1.57
CA PRO A 408 0.01 20.86 -2.19
C PRO A 408 -0.50 22.16 -1.58
N ILE A 409 0.43 23.06 -1.28
CA ILE A 409 0.15 24.43 -0.81
C ILE A 409 1.04 25.42 -1.57
N ALA A 410 0.60 26.66 -1.67
CA ALA A 410 1.45 27.73 -2.19
C ALA A 410 2.48 28.16 -1.13
N TRP A 411 3.63 28.64 -1.54
CA TRP A 411 4.67 29.13 -0.61
C TRP A 411 4.16 30.22 0.33
N LYS A 412 3.24 31.08 -0.11
CA LYS A 412 2.59 32.11 0.71
C LYS A 412 1.71 31.56 1.84
N GLU A 413 1.33 30.28 1.77
CA GLU A 413 0.52 29.62 2.80
C GLU A 413 1.36 28.94 3.89
N LEU A 414 2.70 28.95 3.76
CA LEU A 414 3.61 28.28 4.71
C LEU A 414 3.38 28.70 6.16
N ASP A 415 3.07 29.98 6.38
CA ASP A 415 2.88 30.53 7.73
C ASP A 415 1.54 30.16 8.35
N SER A 416 0.53 29.90 7.53
CA SER A 416 -0.84 29.60 7.96
C SER A 416 -1.18 28.11 8.01
N VAL A 417 -0.47 27.27 7.26
CA VAL A 417 -0.79 25.83 7.15
C VAL A 417 0.27 24.98 7.85
N LEU A 418 -0.12 24.26 8.89
CA LEU A 418 0.76 23.33 9.62
C LEU A 418 1.04 22.06 8.80
N PRO A 419 2.15 21.35 9.04
CA PRO A 419 2.51 20.10 8.34
C PRO A 419 1.41 19.02 8.37
N SER A 420 0.66 18.93 9.47
CA SER A 420 -0.51 18.04 9.65
C SER A 420 -1.83 18.83 9.66
N GLY A 421 -1.84 20.06 9.16
CA GLY A 421 -2.99 20.97 9.29
C GLY A 421 -4.14 20.72 8.31
N VAL A 422 -3.94 19.89 7.29
CA VAL A 422 -4.98 19.65 6.26
C VAL A 422 -5.64 18.30 6.50
N THR A 423 -6.94 18.33 6.84
CA THR A 423 -7.79 17.14 6.93
C THR A 423 -8.38 16.81 5.56
N VAL A 424 -9.04 15.65 5.45
CA VAL A 424 -9.79 15.27 4.25
C VAL A 424 -10.86 16.31 3.87
N PHE A 425 -11.54 16.90 4.85
CA PHE A 425 -12.57 17.91 4.62
C PHE A 425 -11.98 19.23 4.12
N ASP A 426 -10.80 19.63 4.64
CA ASP A 426 -10.09 20.79 4.15
C ASP A 426 -9.56 20.55 2.74
N ALA A 427 -9.09 19.34 2.45
CA ALA A 427 -8.65 18.95 1.12
C ALA A 427 -9.80 19.03 0.10
N LEU A 428 -10.99 18.54 0.41
CA LEU A 428 -12.18 18.66 -0.45
C LEU A 428 -12.54 20.13 -0.74
N LYS A 429 -12.42 21.02 0.25
CA LYS A 429 -12.60 22.48 0.03
C LYS A 429 -11.51 23.02 -0.90
N ARG A 430 -10.25 22.63 -0.68
CA ARG A 430 -9.09 23.07 -1.48
C ARG A 430 -9.14 22.57 -2.92
N LEU A 431 -9.76 21.43 -3.18
CA LEU A 431 -9.97 20.93 -4.54
C LEU A 431 -10.89 21.82 -5.39
N LYS A 432 -11.71 22.69 -4.77
CA LYS A 432 -12.53 23.70 -5.47
C LYS A 432 -11.77 24.98 -5.82
N ALA A 433 -10.59 25.21 -5.24
CA ALA A 433 -9.72 26.37 -5.50
C ALA A 433 -8.69 26.05 -6.59
N PRO A 434 -8.02 27.03 -7.19
CA PRO A 434 -6.93 26.80 -8.15
C PRO A 434 -5.84 25.89 -7.56
N ASP A 435 -5.21 25.06 -8.41
CA ASP A 435 -4.11 24.18 -7.99
C ASP A 435 -2.88 25.02 -7.59
N PRO A 436 -2.39 24.90 -6.33
CA PRO A 436 -1.18 25.60 -5.88
C PRO A 436 0.07 25.25 -6.70
N TRP A 437 0.05 24.08 -7.34
CA TRP A 437 1.14 23.59 -8.18
C TRP A 437 0.91 23.81 -9.68
N LYS A 438 0.03 24.75 -10.05
CA LYS A 438 -0.18 25.13 -11.44
C LYS A 438 1.16 25.49 -12.10
N GLY A 439 1.46 24.85 -13.24
CA GLY A 439 2.71 25.05 -13.98
C GLY A 439 3.89 24.22 -13.49
N PHE A 440 3.70 23.27 -12.57
CA PHE A 440 4.75 22.38 -12.08
C PHE A 440 5.59 21.73 -13.20
N PHE A 441 4.93 21.11 -14.17
CA PHE A 441 5.60 20.43 -15.29
C PHE A 441 6.08 21.39 -16.41
N ASN A 442 5.78 22.68 -16.31
CA ASN A 442 6.18 23.66 -17.33
C ASN A 442 7.50 24.37 -16.96
N VAL A 443 8.13 24.05 -15.84
CA VAL A 443 9.32 24.78 -15.33
C VAL A 443 10.58 24.43 -16.12
N GLY A 444 10.72 23.21 -16.64
CA GLY A 444 11.79 22.80 -17.55
C GLY A 444 13.22 22.95 -16.99
N GLN A 445 13.47 22.51 -15.76
CA GLN A 445 14.77 22.62 -15.08
C GLN A 445 15.68 21.43 -15.39
N SER A 446 16.93 21.71 -15.81
CA SER A 446 17.95 20.70 -16.13
C SER A 446 19.02 20.65 -15.04
N LEU A 447 19.18 19.51 -14.37
CA LEU A 447 20.25 19.31 -13.38
C LEU A 447 21.64 19.41 -14.01
N LYS A 448 21.82 18.92 -15.24
CA LYS A 448 23.10 19.01 -15.95
C LYS A 448 23.56 20.43 -16.12
N LYS A 449 22.66 21.35 -16.51
CA LYS A 449 22.97 22.78 -16.68
C LYS A 449 23.26 23.46 -15.35
N ILE A 450 22.58 23.08 -14.28
CA ILE A 450 22.74 23.67 -12.94
C ILE A 450 24.07 23.21 -12.32
N SER A 451 24.40 21.93 -12.40
CA SER A 451 25.68 21.39 -11.92
C SER A 451 26.87 21.99 -12.66
N ALA A 452 26.75 22.23 -13.98
CA ALA A 452 27.77 22.87 -14.75
C ALA A 452 28.06 24.34 -14.35
N ARG A 453 27.00 25.04 -13.87
CA ARG A 453 27.12 26.43 -13.38
C ARG A 453 27.59 26.53 -11.94
N ASN A 454 27.46 25.47 -11.17
CA ASN A 454 27.78 25.41 -9.73
C ASN A 454 28.64 24.17 -9.43
N PRO A 455 29.91 24.16 -9.84
CA PRO A 455 30.79 22.98 -9.73
C PRO A 455 31.10 22.55 -8.28
N TYR A 456 30.80 23.42 -7.32
CA TYR A 456 31.00 23.17 -5.87
C TYR A 456 29.75 22.64 -5.16
N LEU A 457 28.69 22.36 -5.91
CA LEU A 457 27.47 21.70 -5.45
C LEU A 457 27.50 20.24 -5.79
#